data_929416d46ba8a737fa74dac3e04535b8
#
_entry.id   929416d46ba8a737fa74dac3e04535b8
#
_cell.length_a   1.000
_cell.length_b   1.000
_cell.length_c   1.000
_cell.angle_alpha   90.00
_cell.angle_beta   90.00
_cell.angle_gamma   90.00
#
_symmetry.space_group_name_H-M   'P 1'
#
loop_
_entity.id
_entity.type
_entity.pdbx_description
1 polymer ?
#
loop_
_entity_poly.entity_id
_entity_poly.type
_entity_poly.pdbx_seq_one_letter_code
_entity_poly.pdbx_strand_id
1 'polypeptide(L)'
;MKPSSESDALALVRHAAVSWITETLKQNFTLARATALASERTWGDKTYSASTLEGWYYDWRHQGFAALHRQPRSDKGSRKALSPEQCEALIEGRKKHPQLMIKVLVRQLTEKGVIEPGTFSLPSVYRLLASHQLDAQSLKHLPAPPASGPTKAFECGLANEVWMTDMMFGPVLRLATGQVIQTRLFGLLDDCSRLVPHAQYYQSEKLYWFLDCFRQGLARRGFPDKLYTDQGKIFTSHHLQIVCANLGVRLCHAKPYHAWSKGKQERWFRTLQMDFEARLAIDPAHTLEELNVRLWRWIEGEYHQRPHSALQGQTPAERFAQRALKLRTADAQTDWEALFLSRAERRVRLDATFSLEGQLWEAPVHLRGQLIAVRFNPFDWKRVEIWFAGKYVAAARRCDKQLNSKTYTDQDYDRPDKSA
;
A
#
# COMPACT_ATOMS: atom_id res chain seq x y z
N MET A 1 7.78 -15.96 -41.30
CA MET A 1 8.32 -16.19 -39.94
C MET A 1 9.77 -16.59 -40.09
N LYS A 2 10.73 -15.82 -39.57
CA LYS A 2 12.12 -16.29 -39.48
C LYS A 2 12.15 -17.43 -38.44
N PRO A 3 12.68 -18.62 -38.78
CA PRO A 3 12.87 -19.67 -37.79
C PRO A 3 13.77 -19.14 -36.68
N SER A 4 13.52 -19.52 -35.44
CA SER A 4 14.40 -19.15 -34.34
C SER A 4 15.71 -19.92 -34.51
N SER A 5 16.86 -19.30 -34.26
CA SER A 5 18.19 -19.92 -34.34
C SER A 5 18.30 -21.24 -33.55
N GLU A 6 17.46 -21.39 -32.52
CA GLU A 6 17.40 -22.57 -31.68
C GLU A 6 16.69 -23.77 -32.34
N SER A 7 15.66 -23.51 -33.17
CA SER A 7 14.97 -24.54 -33.95
C SER A 7 15.86 -25.12 -35.06
N ASP A 8 16.65 -24.25 -35.69
CA ASP A 8 17.59 -24.65 -36.74
C ASP A 8 18.76 -25.46 -36.16
N ALA A 9 19.28 -25.04 -35.01
CA ALA A 9 20.33 -25.78 -34.31
C ALA A 9 19.87 -27.21 -33.94
N LEU A 10 18.66 -27.36 -33.48
CA LEU A 10 18.07 -28.68 -33.14
C LEU A 10 17.85 -29.53 -34.38
N ALA A 11 17.40 -28.93 -35.51
CA ALA A 11 17.22 -29.65 -36.76
C ALA A 11 18.58 -30.14 -37.34
N LEU A 12 19.65 -29.39 -37.20
CA LEU A 12 20.99 -29.77 -37.58
C LEU A 12 21.51 -30.96 -36.74
N VAL A 13 21.28 -30.97 -35.44
CA VAL A 13 21.65 -32.10 -34.57
C VAL A 13 20.90 -33.37 -34.98
N ARG A 14 19.62 -33.30 -35.29
CA ARG A 14 18.80 -34.41 -35.77
C ARG A 14 19.30 -34.90 -37.15
N HIS A 15 19.63 -33.97 -38.02
CA HIS A 15 20.17 -34.29 -39.33
C HIS A 15 21.54 -34.99 -39.24
N ALA A 16 22.41 -34.57 -38.34
CA ALA A 16 23.68 -35.24 -38.09
C ALA A 16 23.49 -36.72 -37.67
N ALA A 17 22.51 -36.95 -36.77
CA ALA A 17 22.17 -38.32 -36.36
C ALA A 17 21.63 -39.17 -37.53
N VAL A 18 20.71 -38.61 -38.32
CA VAL A 18 20.13 -39.27 -39.48
C VAL A 18 21.18 -39.53 -40.56
N SER A 19 22.08 -38.60 -40.81
CA SER A 19 23.20 -38.76 -41.77
C SER A 19 24.11 -39.90 -41.35
N TRP A 20 24.46 -40.00 -40.07
CA TRP A 20 25.28 -41.09 -39.54
C TRP A 20 24.57 -42.44 -39.67
N ILE A 21 23.26 -42.53 -39.35
CA ILE A 21 22.45 -43.74 -39.56
C ILE A 21 22.48 -44.16 -41.04
N THR A 22 22.27 -43.20 -41.94
CA THR A 22 22.27 -43.44 -43.38
C THR A 22 23.64 -43.99 -43.87
N GLU A 23 24.74 -43.46 -43.36
CA GLU A 23 26.09 -43.95 -43.69
C GLU A 23 26.35 -45.36 -43.16
N THR A 24 25.83 -45.64 -41.93
CA THR A 24 25.92 -46.97 -41.32
C THR A 24 25.10 -48.02 -42.10
N LEU A 25 23.94 -47.64 -42.63
CA LEU A 25 23.12 -48.51 -43.50
C LEU A 25 23.88 -48.91 -44.81
N LYS A 26 24.73 -48.05 -45.37
CA LYS A 26 25.54 -48.37 -46.54
C LYS A 26 26.57 -49.47 -46.27
N GLN A 27 26.90 -49.71 -45.00
CA GLN A 27 27.81 -50.75 -44.53
C GLN A 27 27.09 -52.11 -44.29
N ASN A 28 25.93 -52.35 -44.88
CA ASN A 28 25.09 -53.57 -44.75
C ASN A 28 24.52 -53.83 -43.34
N PHE A 29 24.40 -52.79 -42.50
CA PHE A 29 23.68 -52.91 -41.25
C PHE A 29 22.17 -52.77 -41.46
N THR A 30 21.39 -53.46 -40.64
CA THR A 30 19.92 -53.25 -40.59
C THR A 30 19.61 -51.91 -39.88
N LEU A 31 18.47 -51.31 -40.20
CA LEU A 31 18.04 -50.05 -39.56
C LEU A 31 17.97 -50.14 -38.03
N ALA A 32 17.42 -51.29 -37.54
CA ALA A 32 17.35 -51.53 -36.08
C ALA A 32 18.75 -51.56 -35.44
N ARG A 33 19.74 -52.15 -36.10
CA ARG A 33 21.12 -52.18 -35.59
C ARG A 33 21.79 -50.84 -35.67
N ALA A 34 21.58 -50.11 -36.77
CA ALA A 34 22.14 -48.75 -36.95
C ALA A 34 21.57 -47.77 -35.93
N THR A 35 20.26 -47.80 -35.65
CA THR A 35 19.66 -46.92 -34.65
C THR A 35 20.02 -47.32 -33.21
N ALA A 36 20.22 -48.61 -32.92
CA ALA A 36 20.76 -49.06 -31.64
C ALA A 36 22.16 -48.52 -31.39
N LEU A 37 23.07 -48.62 -32.37
CA LEU A 37 24.41 -48.05 -32.28
C LEU A 37 24.40 -46.52 -32.19
N ALA A 38 23.52 -45.88 -32.90
CA ALA A 38 23.31 -44.42 -32.81
C ALA A 38 22.82 -43.95 -31.47
N SER A 39 22.04 -44.78 -30.75
CA SER A 39 21.53 -44.44 -29.41
C SER A 39 22.59 -44.44 -28.30
N GLU A 40 23.72 -45.13 -28.54
CA GLU A 40 24.87 -45.12 -27.64
C GLU A 40 25.77 -43.86 -27.83
N ARG A 41 25.48 -43.04 -28.82
CA ARG A 41 26.23 -41.83 -29.16
C ARG A 41 25.53 -40.57 -28.64
N THR A 42 26.31 -39.53 -28.37
CA THR A 42 25.81 -38.22 -28.00
C THR A 42 25.61 -37.36 -29.27
N TRP A 43 24.42 -36.76 -29.37
CA TRP A 43 24.04 -35.86 -30.48
C TRP A 43 23.75 -34.47 -29.90
N GLY A 44 24.61 -33.49 -30.14
CA GLY A 44 24.66 -32.27 -29.36
C GLY A 44 25.02 -32.60 -27.91
N ASP A 45 24.16 -32.20 -26.97
CA ASP A 45 24.36 -32.42 -25.52
C ASP A 45 23.55 -33.61 -24.95
N LYS A 46 22.95 -34.44 -25.83
CA LYS A 46 21.96 -35.46 -25.41
C LYS A 46 22.12 -36.78 -26.16
N THR A 47 21.73 -37.86 -25.50
CA THR A 47 21.52 -39.15 -26.12
C THR A 47 20.03 -39.33 -26.42
N TYR A 48 19.68 -40.10 -27.43
CA TYR A 48 18.31 -40.33 -27.84
C TYR A 48 18.07 -41.85 -27.99
N SER A 49 16.86 -42.28 -27.68
CA SER A 49 16.48 -43.68 -27.83
C SER A 49 16.50 -44.12 -29.30
N ALA A 50 16.77 -45.40 -29.55
CA ALA A 50 16.75 -45.98 -30.89
C ALA A 50 15.46 -45.69 -31.65
N SER A 51 14.29 -45.78 -30.96
CA SER A 51 12.97 -45.47 -31.54
C SER A 51 12.81 -43.99 -31.93
N THR A 52 13.40 -43.04 -31.18
CA THR A 52 13.41 -41.62 -31.54
C THR A 52 14.25 -41.37 -32.77
N LEU A 53 15.41 -42.00 -32.85
CA LEU A 53 16.33 -41.88 -33.97
C LEU A 53 15.76 -42.51 -35.24
N GLU A 54 15.05 -43.64 -35.10
CA GLU A 54 14.33 -44.27 -36.18
C GLU A 54 13.20 -43.39 -36.73
N GLY A 55 12.44 -42.75 -35.82
CA GLY A 55 11.41 -41.76 -36.19
C GLY A 55 11.99 -40.62 -37.01
N TRP A 56 13.13 -40.03 -36.59
CA TRP A 56 13.80 -38.98 -37.36
C TRP A 56 14.29 -39.43 -38.71
N TYR A 57 14.78 -40.67 -38.82
CA TYR A 57 15.20 -41.24 -40.09
C TYR A 57 14.05 -41.37 -41.09
N TYR A 58 12.86 -41.87 -40.67
CA TYR A 58 11.68 -41.95 -41.50
C TYR A 58 11.12 -40.57 -41.83
N ASP A 59 11.05 -39.65 -40.87
CA ASP A 59 10.59 -38.28 -41.12
C ASP A 59 11.47 -37.61 -42.21
N TRP A 60 12.79 -37.74 -42.08
CA TRP A 60 13.71 -37.19 -43.06
C TRP A 60 13.58 -37.88 -44.42
N ARG A 61 13.42 -39.19 -44.46
CA ARG A 61 13.28 -39.95 -45.70
C ARG A 61 12.00 -39.60 -46.46
N HIS A 62 10.92 -39.30 -45.77
CA HIS A 62 9.62 -38.98 -46.39
C HIS A 62 9.48 -37.51 -46.75
N GLN A 63 9.98 -36.60 -45.93
CA GLN A 63 9.70 -35.17 -46.04
C GLN A 63 10.97 -34.30 -46.08
N GLY A 64 12.15 -34.92 -46.07
CA GLY A 64 13.42 -34.21 -46.13
C GLY A 64 13.79 -33.46 -44.85
N PHE A 65 14.75 -32.54 -44.95
CA PHE A 65 15.26 -31.79 -43.82
C PHE A 65 14.19 -30.97 -43.05
N ALA A 66 13.17 -30.52 -43.77
CA ALA A 66 12.09 -29.73 -43.15
C ALA A 66 11.33 -30.48 -42.03
N ALA A 67 11.21 -31.81 -42.12
CA ALA A 67 10.56 -32.64 -41.11
C ALA A 67 11.37 -32.75 -39.80
N LEU A 68 12.65 -32.47 -39.83
CA LEU A 68 13.53 -32.51 -38.67
C LEU A 68 13.36 -31.26 -37.76
N HIS A 69 12.70 -30.22 -38.23
CA HIS A 69 12.33 -29.09 -37.38
C HIS A 69 11.28 -29.51 -36.37
N ARG A 70 11.29 -28.86 -35.20
CA ARG A 70 10.28 -29.10 -34.17
C ARG A 70 8.90 -28.66 -34.68
N GLN A 71 8.03 -29.61 -34.95
CA GLN A 71 6.67 -29.31 -35.33
C GLN A 71 5.95 -28.63 -34.16
N PRO A 72 5.22 -27.51 -34.39
CA PRO A 72 4.39 -26.92 -33.39
C PRO A 72 3.28 -27.92 -33.00
N ARG A 73 2.97 -28.02 -31.71
CA ARG A 73 1.88 -28.87 -31.26
C ARG A 73 0.58 -28.43 -31.93
N SER A 74 -0.22 -29.37 -32.41
CA SER A 74 -1.51 -29.14 -33.07
C SER A 74 -2.54 -28.42 -32.19
N ASP A 75 -2.35 -28.48 -30.86
CA ASP A 75 -3.19 -27.81 -29.85
C ASP A 75 -2.66 -26.42 -29.46
N LYS A 76 -1.55 -25.95 -30.06
CA LYS A 76 -0.98 -24.64 -29.79
C LYS A 76 -1.93 -23.53 -30.25
N GLY A 77 -2.59 -22.89 -29.29
CA GLY A 77 -3.59 -21.84 -29.56
C GLY A 77 -5.05 -22.26 -29.36
N SER A 78 -5.36 -23.55 -29.22
CA SER A 78 -6.70 -24.01 -28.87
C SER A 78 -6.95 -23.82 -27.36
N ARG A 79 -8.00 -23.11 -27.02
CA ARG A 79 -8.39 -22.82 -25.63
C ARG A 79 -9.51 -23.75 -25.22
N LYS A 80 -9.14 -24.94 -24.73
CA LYS A 80 -10.11 -25.96 -24.29
C LYS A 80 -10.96 -25.55 -23.07
N ALA A 81 -10.50 -24.55 -22.30
CA ALA A 81 -11.10 -24.16 -21.02
C ALA A 81 -12.08 -22.97 -21.10
N LEU A 82 -12.19 -22.29 -22.22
CA LEU A 82 -13.07 -21.14 -22.41
C LEU A 82 -13.76 -21.27 -23.77
N SER A 83 -15.08 -21.10 -23.81
CA SER A 83 -15.80 -21.05 -25.08
C SER A 83 -15.47 -19.76 -25.86
N PRO A 84 -15.69 -19.71 -27.18
CA PRO A 84 -15.51 -18.47 -27.96
C PRO A 84 -16.29 -17.28 -27.40
N GLU A 85 -17.52 -17.48 -26.99
CA GLU A 85 -18.39 -16.47 -26.38
C GLU A 85 -17.85 -15.95 -25.05
N GLN A 86 -17.33 -16.83 -24.20
CA GLN A 86 -16.69 -16.46 -22.95
C GLN A 86 -15.39 -15.68 -23.18
N CYS A 87 -14.62 -16.05 -24.19
CA CYS A 87 -13.43 -15.31 -24.59
C CYS A 87 -13.78 -13.89 -25.05
N GLU A 88 -14.79 -13.76 -25.86
CA GLU A 88 -15.26 -12.47 -26.38
C GLU A 88 -15.77 -11.56 -25.26
N ALA A 89 -16.60 -12.10 -24.35
CA ALA A 89 -17.10 -11.37 -23.19
C ALA A 89 -15.97 -10.87 -22.27
N LEU A 90 -14.92 -11.68 -22.07
CA LEU A 90 -13.74 -11.28 -21.29
C LEU A 90 -12.94 -10.17 -22.00
N ILE A 91 -12.77 -10.27 -23.32
CA ILE A 91 -12.05 -9.29 -24.13
C ILE A 91 -12.82 -7.96 -24.17
N GLU A 92 -14.11 -8.00 -24.46
CA GLU A 92 -14.95 -6.80 -24.48
C GLU A 92 -15.08 -6.15 -23.10
N GLY A 93 -15.32 -6.95 -22.07
CA GLY A 93 -15.37 -6.45 -20.70
C GLY A 93 -14.08 -5.77 -20.28
N ARG A 94 -12.93 -6.31 -20.70
CA ARG A 94 -11.63 -5.72 -20.41
C ARG A 94 -11.35 -4.46 -21.23
N LYS A 95 -11.74 -4.42 -22.50
CA LYS A 95 -11.67 -3.21 -23.35
C LYS A 95 -12.53 -2.09 -22.80
N LYS A 96 -13.75 -2.41 -22.37
CA LYS A 96 -14.69 -1.43 -21.80
C LYS A 96 -14.25 -0.91 -20.43
N HIS A 97 -13.58 -1.74 -19.64
CA HIS A 97 -13.15 -1.42 -18.27
C HIS A 97 -11.68 -1.77 -18.05
N PRO A 98 -10.74 -1.07 -18.69
CA PRO A 98 -9.30 -1.39 -18.62
C PRO A 98 -8.68 -1.23 -17.22
N GLN A 99 -9.33 -0.45 -16.34
CA GLN A 99 -8.89 -0.24 -14.95
C GLN A 99 -9.38 -1.36 -13.98
N LEU A 100 -10.35 -2.17 -14.40
CA LEU A 100 -10.93 -3.18 -13.54
C LEU A 100 -9.95 -4.34 -13.33
N MET A 101 -9.75 -4.78 -12.08
CA MET A 101 -8.94 -5.97 -11.83
C MET A 101 -9.55 -7.19 -12.53
N ILE A 102 -8.72 -8.01 -13.17
CA ILE A 102 -9.16 -9.19 -13.94
C ILE A 102 -10.00 -10.14 -13.06
N LYS A 103 -9.63 -10.33 -11.79
CA LYS A 103 -10.42 -11.13 -10.83
C LYS A 103 -11.83 -10.58 -10.62
N VAL A 104 -11.98 -9.25 -10.61
CA VAL A 104 -13.29 -8.60 -10.43
C VAL A 104 -14.11 -8.72 -11.69
N LEU A 105 -13.49 -8.53 -12.87
CA LEU A 105 -14.16 -8.75 -14.16
C LEU A 105 -14.70 -10.17 -14.29
N VAL A 106 -13.88 -11.17 -13.97
CA VAL A 106 -14.29 -12.58 -13.99
C VAL A 106 -15.47 -12.81 -13.04
N ARG A 107 -15.41 -12.30 -11.80
CA ARG A 107 -16.51 -12.43 -10.83
C ARG A 107 -17.80 -11.80 -11.36
N GLN A 108 -17.75 -10.60 -11.93
CA GLN A 108 -18.93 -9.96 -12.49
C GLN A 108 -19.55 -10.72 -13.67
N LEU A 109 -18.70 -11.31 -14.53
CA LEU A 109 -19.20 -12.12 -15.66
C LEU A 109 -19.78 -13.45 -15.16
N THR A 110 -19.26 -14.00 -14.08
CA THR A 110 -19.83 -15.19 -13.41
C THR A 110 -21.18 -14.86 -12.76
N GLU A 111 -21.29 -13.75 -12.04
CA GLU A 111 -22.54 -13.28 -11.43
C GLU A 111 -23.64 -13.01 -12.48
N LYS A 112 -23.25 -12.61 -13.69
CA LYS A 112 -24.16 -12.42 -14.83
C LYS A 112 -24.48 -13.71 -15.59
N GLY A 113 -23.94 -14.86 -15.18
CA GLY A 113 -24.16 -16.15 -15.83
C GLY A 113 -23.47 -16.30 -17.20
N VAL A 114 -22.55 -15.40 -17.56
CA VAL A 114 -21.80 -15.46 -18.83
C VAL A 114 -20.66 -16.48 -18.74
N ILE A 115 -20.08 -16.66 -17.57
CA ILE A 115 -18.98 -17.58 -17.32
C ILE A 115 -19.37 -18.54 -16.18
N GLU A 116 -19.23 -19.84 -16.41
CA GLU A 116 -19.50 -20.85 -15.38
C GLU A 116 -18.32 -21.01 -14.44
N PRO A 117 -18.54 -20.97 -13.11
CA PRO A 117 -17.48 -21.14 -12.12
C PRO A 117 -16.87 -22.56 -12.22
N GLY A 118 -15.54 -22.64 -12.16
CA GLY A 118 -14.83 -23.94 -12.15
C GLY A 118 -14.48 -24.51 -13.52
N THR A 119 -14.99 -23.96 -14.62
CA THR A 119 -14.70 -24.43 -15.99
C THR A 119 -13.35 -23.97 -16.52
N PHE A 120 -12.73 -22.97 -15.90
CA PHE A 120 -11.47 -22.36 -16.35
C PHE A 120 -10.57 -22.00 -15.15
N SER A 121 -9.30 -21.75 -15.44
CA SER A 121 -8.35 -21.24 -14.46
C SER A 121 -8.03 -19.75 -14.72
N LEU A 122 -7.79 -18.97 -13.67
CA LEU A 122 -7.35 -17.58 -13.81
C LEU A 122 -6.11 -17.41 -14.72
N PRO A 123 -5.08 -18.28 -14.66
CA PRO A 123 -3.97 -18.23 -15.60
C PRO A 123 -4.39 -18.34 -17.07
N SER A 124 -5.47 -19.06 -17.40
CA SER A 124 -5.99 -19.13 -18.77
C SER A 124 -6.59 -17.80 -19.21
N VAL A 125 -7.29 -17.10 -18.31
CA VAL A 125 -7.81 -15.75 -18.57
C VAL A 125 -6.67 -14.74 -18.74
N TYR A 126 -5.64 -14.78 -17.90
CA TYR A 126 -4.47 -13.91 -18.05
C TYR A 126 -3.77 -14.13 -19.39
N ARG A 127 -3.58 -15.38 -19.81
CA ARG A 127 -3.00 -15.72 -21.14
C ARG A 127 -3.86 -15.27 -22.30
N LEU A 128 -5.21 -15.38 -22.17
CA LEU A 128 -6.15 -14.86 -23.14
C LEU A 128 -5.99 -13.34 -23.32
N LEU A 129 -6.02 -12.60 -22.22
CA LEU A 129 -5.92 -11.15 -22.27
C LEU A 129 -4.54 -10.67 -22.73
N ALA A 130 -3.46 -11.37 -22.35
CA ALA A 130 -2.11 -11.08 -22.82
C ALA A 130 -1.96 -11.28 -24.34
N SER A 131 -2.56 -12.34 -24.92
CA SER A 131 -2.51 -12.57 -26.36
C SER A 131 -3.26 -11.49 -27.17
N HIS A 132 -4.12 -10.69 -26.52
CA HIS A 132 -4.82 -9.54 -27.10
C HIS A 132 -4.26 -8.19 -26.63
N GLN A 133 -3.08 -8.18 -25.96
CA GLN A 133 -2.45 -6.96 -25.40
C GLN A 133 -3.35 -6.23 -24.38
N LEU A 134 -4.19 -6.98 -23.67
CA LEU A 134 -5.11 -6.49 -22.65
C LEU A 134 -4.69 -6.87 -21.21
N ASP A 135 -3.46 -7.33 -21.05
CA ASP A 135 -2.83 -7.57 -19.74
C ASP A 135 -2.46 -6.24 -19.05
N ALA A 136 -2.19 -6.32 -17.75
CA ALA A 136 -1.90 -5.14 -16.95
C ALA A 136 -0.63 -4.38 -17.41
N GLN A 137 0.33 -5.08 -18.03
CA GLN A 137 1.56 -4.48 -18.51
C GLN A 137 1.34 -3.73 -19.83
N SER A 138 0.62 -4.32 -20.78
CA SER A 138 0.24 -3.70 -22.06
C SER A 138 -0.68 -2.49 -21.86
N LEU A 139 -1.59 -2.56 -20.86
CA LEU A 139 -2.50 -1.47 -20.55
C LEU A 139 -1.90 -0.32 -19.74
N LYS A 140 -0.70 -0.49 -19.16
CA LYS A 140 0.00 0.60 -18.46
C LYS A 140 0.32 1.81 -19.35
N HIS A 141 0.41 1.60 -20.65
CA HIS A 141 0.70 2.64 -21.63
C HIS A 141 -0.56 3.27 -22.23
N LEU A 142 -1.75 2.75 -21.93
CA LEU A 142 -2.98 3.42 -22.30
C LEU A 142 -3.17 4.65 -21.41
N PRO A 143 -3.43 5.83 -22.00
CA PRO A 143 -3.80 6.99 -21.21
C PRO A 143 -4.98 6.61 -20.31
N ALA A 144 -4.92 6.99 -19.05
CA ALA A 144 -6.05 6.82 -18.13
C ALA A 144 -7.31 7.41 -18.83
N PRO A 145 -8.48 6.76 -18.71
CA PRO A 145 -9.69 7.33 -19.28
C PRO A 145 -9.82 8.78 -18.81
N PRO A 146 -10.21 9.71 -19.68
CA PRO A 146 -10.34 11.10 -19.29
C PRO A 146 -11.24 11.15 -18.07
N ALA A 147 -10.68 11.69 -16.98
CA ALA A 147 -11.44 11.88 -15.77
C ALA A 147 -12.69 12.68 -16.11
N SER A 148 -13.81 12.24 -15.58
CA SER A 148 -15.08 12.92 -15.78
C SER A 148 -15.01 14.33 -15.19
N GLY A 149 -14.68 15.31 -16.03
CA GLY A 149 -14.56 16.72 -15.70
C GLY A 149 -13.16 17.30 -15.97
N PRO A 150 -13.07 18.60 -16.21
CA PRO A 150 -11.82 19.27 -16.49
C PRO A 150 -10.94 19.26 -15.23
N THR A 151 -9.87 18.48 -15.25
CA THR A 151 -8.83 18.51 -14.23
C THR A 151 -7.80 19.55 -14.59
N LYS A 152 -7.80 20.65 -13.86
CA LYS A 152 -6.74 21.65 -13.97
C LYS A 152 -5.68 21.35 -12.93
N ALA A 153 -4.42 21.30 -13.36
CA ALA A 153 -3.30 21.33 -12.42
C ALA A 153 -3.45 22.60 -11.56
N PHE A 154 -3.33 22.45 -10.24
CA PHE A 154 -3.38 23.57 -9.31
C PHE A 154 -2.09 23.64 -8.49
N GLU A 155 -1.71 24.83 -8.13
CA GLU A 155 -0.63 25.11 -7.21
C GLU A 155 -1.03 26.32 -6.36
N CYS A 156 -0.88 26.18 -5.05
CA CYS A 156 -1.17 27.27 -4.13
C CYS A 156 -0.11 28.38 -4.23
N GLY A 157 -0.54 29.61 -4.12
CA GLY A 157 0.36 30.76 -4.19
C GLY A 157 1.14 31.04 -2.91
N LEU A 158 0.57 30.67 -1.76
CA LEU A 158 1.12 30.94 -0.44
C LEU A 158 1.39 29.64 0.32
N ALA A 159 2.44 29.67 1.15
CA ALA A 159 2.70 28.60 2.12
C ALA A 159 1.58 28.55 3.16
N ASN A 160 1.28 27.38 3.66
CA ASN A 160 0.18 27.10 4.59
C ASN A 160 -1.23 27.36 4.03
N GLU A 161 -1.39 27.60 2.73
CA GLU A 161 -2.73 27.66 2.13
C GLU A 161 -3.39 26.28 2.08
N VAL A 162 -2.64 25.24 1.68
CA VAL A 162 -3.10 23.86 1.65
C VAL A 162 -2.01 22.92 2.10
N TRP A 163 -2.28 22.15 3.14
CA TRP A 163 -1.49 20.95 3.45
C TRP A 163 -2.18 19.71 2.92
N MET A 164 -1.43 18.91 2.20
CA MET A 164 -1.86 17.56 1.80
C MET A 164 -1.38 16.56 2.84
N THR A 165 -2.17 15.54 3.08
CA THR A 165 -1.76 14.42 3.94
C THR A 165 -2.20 13.09 3.37
N ASP A 166 -1.41 12.09 3.66
CA ASP A 166 -1.67 10.70 3.33
C ASP A 166 -0.91 9.79 4.28
N MET A 167 -1.22 8.51 4.22
CA MET A 167 -0.54 7.46 4.97
C MET A 167 0.09 6.46 4.01
N MET A 168 1.32 6.05 4.30
CA MET A 168 1.95 4.94 3.59
C MET A 168 2.48 3.88 4.57
N PHE A 169 2.68 2.67 4.06
CA PHE A 169 3.40 1.62 4.76
C PHE A 169 4.88 1.97 4.77
N GLY A 170 5.48 2.00 5.96
CA GLY A 170 6.91 2.23 6.13
C GLY A 170 7.70 0.92 6.27
N PRO A 171 8.95 0.98 6.69
CA PRO A 171 9.78 -0.20 6.90
C PRO A 171 9.24 -1.10 8.03
N VAL A 172 9.58 -2.38 7.92
CA VAL A 172 9.35 -3.34 9.01
C VAL A 172 10.46 -3.20 10.03
N LEU A 173 10.10 -2.97 11.29
CA LEU A 173 11.06 -2.93 12.40
C LEU A 173 10.99 -4.22 13.21
N ARG A 174 12.17 -4.73 13.54
CA ARG A 174 12.33 -5.82 14.52
C ARG A 174 12.84 -5.20 15.81
N LEU A 175 11.96 -5.09 16.79
CA LEU A 175 12.28 -4.52 18.10
C LEU A 175 13.22 -5.44 18.90
N ALA A 176 13.92 -4.88 19.86
CA ALA A 176 14.80 -5.63 20.78
C ALA A 176 14.04 -6.73 21.56
N THR A 177 12.73 -6.59 21.73
CA THR A 177 11.84 -7.60 22.34
C THR A 177 11.57 -8.80 21.43
N GLY A 178 12.07 -8.81 20.18
CA GLY A 178 11.75 -9.80 19.15
C GLY A 178 10.43 -9.54 18.41
N GLN A 179 9.64 -8.58 18.84
CA GLN A 179 8.40 -8.21 18.15
C GLN A 179 8.71 -7.57 16.79
N VAL A 180 7.97 -7.99 15.78
CA VAL A 180 8.03 -7.40 14.41
C VAL A 180 6.84 -6.50 14.21
N ILE A 181 7.09 -5.24 13.85
CA ILE A 181 6.05 -4.25 13.57
C ILE A 181 6.20 -3.72 12.15
N GLN A 182 5.09 -3.67 11.41
CA GLN A 182 4.99 -2.95 10.15
C GLN A 182 4.64 -1.51 10.45
N THR A 183 5.58 -0.60 10.27
CA THR A 183 5.34 0.83 10.57
C THR A 183 4.37 1.48 9.58
N ARG A 184 3.77 2.59 10.00
CA ARG A 184 2.91 3.45 9.20
C ARG A 184 3.46 4.87 9.26
N LEU A 185 3.71 5.47 8.10
CA LEU A 185 4.12 6.87 7.99
C LEU A 185 2.90 7.74 7.75
N PHE A 186 2.68 8.71 8.61
CA PHE A 186 1.87 9.88 8.28
C PHE A 186 2.79 11.02 7.86
N GLY A 187 2.41 11.73 6.82
CA GLY A 187 3.18 12.85 6.32
C GLY A 187 2.28 14.00 5.88
N LEU A 188 2.69 15.21 6.23
CA LEU A 188 2.07 16.46 5.81
C LEU A 188 2.96 17.10 4.76
N LEU A 189 2.39 17.60 3.69
CA LEU A 189 3.10 18.29 2.60
C LEU A 189 2.42 19.60 2.29
N ASP A 190 3.16 20.70 2.35
CA ASP A 190 2.68 22.00 1.91
C ASP A 190 2.63 22.07 0.37
N ASP A 191 1.46 22.41 -0.16
CA ASP A 191 1.23 22.42 -1.61
C ASP A 191 2.07 23.43 -2.36
N CYS A 192 2.28 24.63 -1.79
CA CYS A 192 3.03 25.71 -2.41
C CYS A 192 4.53 25.42 -2.44
N SER A 193 5.09 25.04 -1.31
CA SER A 193 6.54 24.94 -1.12
C SER A 193 7.12 23.56 -1.23
N ARG A 194 6.28 22.50 -1.21
CA ARG A 194 6.71 21.10 -1.06
C ARG A 194 7.43 20.84 0.26
N LEU A 195 7.44 21.77 1.18
CA LEU A 195 7.98 21.58 2.52
C LEU A 195 7.11 20.57 3.27
N VAL A 196 7.72 19.72 4.08
CA VAL A 196 7.08 18.73 4.95
C VAL A 196 6.92 19.35 6.34
N PRO A 197 5.73 19.85 6.72
CA PRO A 197 5.51 20.44 8.05
C PRO A 197 5.82 19.45 9.17
N HIS A 198 5.40 18.20 9.02
CA HIS A 198 5.78 17.07 9.83
C HIS A 198 5.55 15.75 9.11
N ALA A 199 6.38 14.77 9.41
CA ALA A 199 6.18 13.37 9.07
C ALA A 199 6.77 12.47 10.15
N GLN A 200 6.11 11.36 10.45
CA GLN A 200 6.55 10.45 11.50
C GLN A 200 6.04 9.03 11.26
N TYR A 201 6.87 8.05 11.56
CA TYR A 201 6.49 6.65 11.58
C TYR A 201 5.82 6.30 12.91
N TYR A 202 4.77 5.50 12.82
CA TYR A 202 3.98 5.03 13.95
C TYR A 202 3.75 3.52 13.87
N GLN A 203 3.25 2.93 14.93
CA GLN A 203 3.01 1.48 15.02
C GLN A 203 1.71 1.05 14.30
N SER A 204 0.79 1.96 14.04
CA SER A 204 -0.50 1.65 13.41
C SER A 204 -1.14 2.87 12.77
N GLU A 205 -2.24 2.64 12.05
CA GLU A 205 -3.02 3.66 11.34
C GLU A 205 -4.19 4.26 12.16
N LYS A 206 -4.11 4.25 13.50
CA LYS A 206 -5.17 4.82 14.34
C LYS A 206 -5.19 6.34 14.25
N LEU A 207 -6.39 6.93 14.40
CA LEU A 207 -6.60 8.38 14.30
C LEU A 207 -5.68 9.19 15.22
N TYR A 208 -5.46 8.75 16.44
CA TYR A 208 -4.65 9.51 17.39
C TYR A 208 -3.18 9.64 16.97
N TRP A 209 -2.64 8.68 16.20
CA TRP A 209 -1.31 8.79 15.61
C TRP A 209 -1.26 9.89 14.53
N PHE A 210 -2.30 9.95 13.71
CA PHE A 210 -2.43 11.05 12.74
C PHE A 210 -2.59 12.40 13.44
N LEU A 211 -3.42 12.47 14.49
CA LEU A 211 -3.61 13.69 15.26
C LEU A 211 -2.31 14.16 15.92
N ASP A 212 -1.48 13.26 16.41
CA ASP A 212 -0.14 13.61 16.93
C ASP A 212 0.76 14.17 15.82
N CYS A 213 0.81 13.52 14.65
CA CYS A 213 1.53 14.03 13.49
C CYS A 213 1.05 15.44 13.10
N PHE A 214 -0.26 15.64 13.03
CA PHE A 214 -0.86 16.90 12.67
C PHE A 214 -0.55 18.00 13.70
N ARG A 215 -0.69 17.70 15.00
CA ARG A 215 -0.35 18.60 16.11
C ARG A 215 1.10 19.06 16.03
N GLN A 216 2.03 18.15 15.80
CA GLN A 216 3.46 18.48 15.67
C GLN A 216 3.74 19.37 14.46
N GLY A 217 3.07 19.10 13.32
CA GLY A 217 3.16 19.96 12.13
C GLY A 217 2.68 21.38 12.40
N LEU A 218 1.52 21.51 13.06
CA LEU A 218 0.95 22.82 13.44
C LEU A 218 1.86 23.60 14.38
N ALA A 219 2.44 22.93 15.39
CA ALA A 219 3.35 23.56 16.34
C ALA A 219 4.64 24.08 15.68
N ARG A 220 5.11 23.41 14.63
CA ARG A 220 6.37 23.77 13.96
C ARG A 220 6.22 24.80 12.85
N ARG A 221 5.14 24.75 12.07
CA ARG A 221 5.00 25.50 10.82
C ARG A 221 3.75 26.40 10.78
N GLY A 222 3.01 26.46 11.90
CA GLY A 222 1.74 27.20 11.97
C GLY A 222 0.57 26.43 11.36
N PHE A 223 -0.59 27.06 11.25
CA PHE A 223 -1.84 26.43 10.85
C PHE A 223 -2.11 26.66 9.35
N PRO A 224 -2.44 25.58 8.61
CA PRO A 224 -2.87 25.74 7.23
C PRO A 224 -4.31 26.29 7.17
N ASP A 225 -4.69 26.87 6.04
CA ASP A 225 -6.08 27.24 5.78
C ASP A 225 -6.93 26.00 5.45
N LYS A 226 -6.31 25.01 4.78
CA LYS A 226 -6.98 23.78 4.36
C LYS A 226 -6.11 22.56 4.62
N LEU A 227 -6.73 21.49 5.10
CA LEU A 227 -6.14 20.16 5.17
C LEU A 227 -6.82 19.28 4.10
N TYR A 228 -6.04 18.81 3.12
CA TYR A 228 -6.52 18.00 2.01
C TYR A 228 -6.13 16.53 2.21
N THR A 229 -7.14 15.66 2.25
CA THR A 229 -6.99 14.24 2.58
C THR A 229 -7.72 13.37 1.57
N ASP A 230 -7.54 12.05 1.63
CA ASP A 230 -8.46 11.11 1.01
C ASP A 230 -9.72 10.89 1.87
N GLN A 231 -10.55 9.89 1.49
CA GLN A 231 -11.73 9.49 2.20
C GLN A 231 -11.50 8.31 3.16
N GLY A 232 -10.26 8.06 3.59
CA GLY A 232 -9.94 7.03 4.56
C GLY A 232 -10.67 7.24 5.88
N LYS A 233 -11.00 6.15 6.60
CA LYS A 233 -11.76 6.19 7.86
C LYS A 233 -11.23 7.18 8.89
N ILE A 234 -9.91 7.31 9.01
CA ILE A 234 -9.28 8.24 9.96
C ILE A 234 -9.53 9.69 9.57
N PHE A 235 -9.51 10.00 8.26
CA PHE A 235 -9.67 11.35 7.76
C PHE A 235 -11.13 11.80 7.71
N THR A 236 -12.09 10.88 7.64
CA THR A 236 -13.53 11.18 7.69
C THR A 236 -14.10 11.16 9.11
N SER A 237 -13.26 10.96 10.12
CA SER A 237 -13.70 10.88 11.52
C SER A 237 -14.26 12.20 12.03
N HIS A 238 -15.34 12.11 12.81
CA HIS A 238 -15.96 13.27 13.43
C HIS A 238 -14.99 14.04 14.35
N HIS A 239 -14.09 13.33 15.03
CA HIS A 239 -13.10 13.98 15.89
C HIS A 239 -12.13 14.87 15.08
N LEU A 240 -11.62 14.41 13.93
CA LEU A 240 -10.77 15.25 13.07
C LEU A 240 -11.53 16.47 12.54
N GLN A 241 -12.81 16.31 12.18
CA GLN A 241 -13.65 17.42 11.77
C GLN A 241 -13.76 18.49 12.86
N ILE A 242 -13.99 18.07 14.12
CA ILE A 242 -14.03 18.97 15.28
C ILE A 242 -12.68 19.66 15.48
N VAL A 243 -11.57 18.93 15.45
CA VAL A 243 -10.23 19.50 15.59
C VAL A 243 -10.01 20.56 14.53
N CYS A 244 -10.22 20.25 13.26
CA CYS A 244 -10.05 21.18 12.16
C CYS A 244 -10.96 22.42 12.30
N ALA A 245 -12.24 22.24 12.66
CA ALA A 245 -13.18 23.34 12.83
C ALA A 245 -12.75 24.32 13.94
N ASN A 246 -12.32 23.80 15.09
CA ASN A 246 -11.84 24.63 16.19
C ASN A 246 -10.54 25.38 15.88
N LEU A 247 -9.69 24.81 15.03
CA LEU A 247 -8.44 25.45 14.56
C LEU A 247 -8.67 26.39 13.38
N GLY A 248 -9.92 26.50 12.89
CA GLY A 248 -10.22 27.27 11.69
C GLY A 248 -9.53 26.72 10.43
N VAL A 249 -9.28 25.42 10.40
CA VAL A 249 -8.72 24.69 9.26
C VAL A 249 -9.85 24.04 8.49
N ARG A 250 -9.98 24.31 7.19
CA ARG A 250 -10.98 23.67 6.35
C ARG A 250 -10.52 22.25 5.99
N LEU A 251 -11.23 21.25 6.47
CA LEU A 251 -11.00 19.86 6.05
C LEU A 251 -11.63 19.62 4.66
N CYS A 252 -10.82 19.19 3.71
CA CYS A 252 -11.21 18.91 2.33
C CYS A 252 -10.84 17.48 1.97
N HIS A 253 -11.77 16.77 1.34
CA HIS A 253 -11.52 15.39 0.88
C HIS A 253 -11.39 15.34 -0.64
N ALA A 254 -10.45 14.53 -1.12
CA ALA A 254 -10.36 14.19 -2.53
C ALA A 254 -11.66 13.54 -3.00
N LYS A 255 -12.14 13.92 -4.19
CA LYS A 255 -13.28 13.21 -4.79
C LYS A 255 -12.87 11.76 -5.08
N PRO A 256 -13.79 10.80 -4.96
CA PRO A 256 -13.52 9.42 -5.34
C PRO A 256 -12.96 9.35 -6.76
N TYR A 257 -11.96 8.50 -6.97
CA TYR A 257 -11.28 8.30 -8.27
C TYR A 257 -10.49 9.50 -8.82
N HIS A 258 -10.20 10.53 -8.01
CA HIS A 258 -9.37 11.67 -8.39
C HIS A 258 -7.95 11.57 -7.80
N ALA A 259 -7.27 10.43 -8.06
CA ALA A 259 -5.91 10.14 -7.54
C ALA A 259 -4.87 11.22 -7.90
N TRP A 260 -4.98 11.86 -9.08
CA TRP A 260 -4.03 12.90 -9.52
C TRP A 260 -4.00 14.13 -8.62
N SER A 261 -5.05 14.40 -7.84
CA SER A 261 -5.06 15.50 -6.88
C SER A 261 -4.04 15.33 -5.75
N LYS A 262 -3.55 14.10 -5.54
CA LYS A 262 -2.52 13.74 -4.58
C LYS A 262 -1.15 13.44 -5.19
N GLY A 263 -0.97 13.64 -6.50
CA GLY A 263 0.28 13.32 -7.20
C GLY A 263 1.53 13.99 -6.61
N LYS A 264 1.36 15.12 -5.90
CA LYS A 264 2.46 15.80 -5.17
C LYS A 264 2.88 15.01 -3.94
N GLN A 265 1.90 14.51 -3.16
CA GLN A 265 2.12 13.67 -1.98
C GLN A 265 2.72 12.31 -2.38
N GLU A 266 2.19 11.68 -3.43
CA GLU A 266 2.71 10.42 -3.95
C GLU A 266 4.17 10.55 -4.43
N ARG A 267 4.50 11.67 -5.09
CA ARG A 267 5.87 11.95 -5.51
C ARG A 267 6.80 12.14 -4.32
N TRP A 268 6.37 12.81 -3.27
CA TRP A 268 7.14 12.96 -2.05
C TRP A 268 7.37 11.60 -1.36
N PHE A 269 6.34 10.77 -1.21
CA PHE A 269 6.49 9.41 -0.69
C PHE A 269 7.46 8.58 -1.50
N ARG A 270 7.38 8.66 -2.82
CA ARG A 270 8.34 7.98 -3.70
C ARG A 270 9.78 8.47 -3.48
N THR A 271 9.98 9.78 -3.31
CA THR A 271 11.30 10.34 -3.01
C THR A 271 11.82 9.81 -1.69
N LEU A 272 10.97 9.78 -0.65
CA LEU A 272 11.31 9.24 0.66
C LEU A 272 11.70 7.75 0.59
N GLN A 273 10.93 6.94 -0.15
CA GLN A 273 11.23 5.51 -0.31
C GLN A 273 12.55 5.29 -1.05
N MET A 274 12.78 6.02 -2.13
CA MET A 274 13.97 5.83 -2.98
C MET A 274 15.25 6.40 -2.37
N ASP A 275 15.15 7.37 -1.49
CA ASP A 275 16.31 8.04 -0.89
C ASP A 275 16.49 7.66 0.59
N PHE A 276 15.50 7.93 1.43
CA PHE A 276 15.62 7.67 2.86
C PHE A 276 15.47 6.18 3.21
N GLU A 277 14.35 5.55 2.80
CA GLU A 277 14.10 4.13 3.16
C GLU A 277 15.10 3.18 2.50
N ALA A 278 15.57 3.50 1.29
CA ALA A 278 16.61 2.70 0.63
C ALA A 278 17.91 2.61 1.45
N ARG A 279 18.25 3.65 2.22
CA ARG A 279 19.45 3.64 3.09
C ARG A 279 19.29 2.68 4.28
N LEU A 280 18.05 2.46 4.73
CA LEU A 280 17.77 1.53 5.83
C LEU A 280 18.05 0.07 5.48
N ALA A 281 18.18 -0.28 4.19
CA ALA A 281 18.63 -1.59 3.76
C ALA A 281 20.12 -1.83 4.06
N ILE A 282 20.92 -0.75 4.14
CA ILE A 282 22.36 -0.79 4.42
C ILE A 282 22.59 -0.61 5.92
N ASP A 283 21.89 0.33 6.55
CA ASP A 283 22.00 0.67 7.96
C ASP A 283 20.59 0.68 8.59
N PRO A 284 20.09 -0.47 9.05
CA PRO A 284 18.76 -0.61 9.63
C PRO A 284 18.57 0.18 10.91
N ALA A 285 17.38 0.77 11.09
CA ALA A 285 16.99 1.32 12.39
C ALA A 285 16.44 0.19 13.29
N HIS A 286 16.77 0.22 14.57
CA HIS A 286 16.40 -0.81 15.54
C HIS A 286 15.24 -0.41 16.46
N THR A 287 14.93 0.88 16.53
CA THR A 287 13.78 1.39 17.29
C THR A 287 12.97 2.39 16.45
N LEU A 288 11.72 2.59 16.87
CA LEU A 288 10.84 3.55 16.22
C LEU A 288 11.36 5.00 16.43
N GLU A 289 11.91 5.28 17.60
CA GLU A 289 12.53 6.57 17.92
C GLU A 289 13.73 6.84 17.02
N GLU A 290 14.63 5.88 16.90
CA GLU A 290 15.79 5.98 16.01
C GLU A 290 15.38 6.23 14.57
N LEU A 291 14.40 5.47 14.06
CA LEU A 291 13.85 5.64 12.72
C LEU A 291 13.32 7.07 12.52
N ASN A 292 12.59 7.59 13.48
CA ASN A 292 12.00 8.93 13.41
C ASN A 292 13.06 10.04 13.53
N VAL A 293 14.08 9.88 14.37
CA VAL A 293 15.21 10.83 14.45
C VAL A 293 15.96 10.88 13.11
N ARG A 294 16.23 9.73 12.49
CA ARG A 294 16.88 9.65 11.18
C ARG A 294 16.01 10.26 10.08
N LEU A 295 14.68 10.02 10.10
CA LEU A 295 13.73 10.63 9.17
C LEU A 295 13.79 12.16 9.26
N TRP A 296 13.76 12.72 10.47
CA TRP A 296 13.80 14.16 10.67
C TRP A 296 15.11 14.79 10.22
N ARG A 297 16.24 14.16 10.48
CA ARG A 297 17.54 14.62 9.96
C ARG A 297 17.56 14.66 8.44
N TRP A 298 16.99 13.65 7.80
CA TRP A 298 16.88 13.62 6.34
C TRP A 298 15.92 14.69 5.82
N ILE A 299 14.75 14.88 6.43
CA ILE A 299 13.78 15.91 6.00
C ILE A 299 14.39 17.29 6.13
N GLU A 300 14.86 17.67 7.30
CA GLU A 300 15.35 19.05 7.57
C GLU A 300 16.73 19.32 6.94
N GLY A 301 17.63 18.35 7.02
CA GLY A 301 19.02 18.53 6.55
C GLY A 301 19.23 18.27 5.08
N GLU A 302 18.41 17.43 4.46
CA GLU A 302 18.60 17.07 3.07
C GLU A 302 17.41 17.45 2.20
N TYR A 303 16.21 16.91 2.45
CA TYR A 303 15.07 17.11 1.57
C TYR A 303 14.66 18.57 1.46
N HIS A 304 14.56 19.30 2.59
CA HIS A 304 14.20 20.71 2.60
C HIS A 304 15.26 21.62 1.98
N GLN A 305 16.50 21.18 1.89
CA GLN A 305 17.65 21.97 1.41
C GLN A 305 18.03 21.65 -0.05
N ARG A 306 17.36 20.69 -0.69
CA ARG A 306 17.65 20.34 -2.09
C ARG A 306 16.84 21.18 -3.06
N PRO A 307 17.44 21.65 -4.17
CA PRO A 307 16.70 22.24 -5.26
C PRO A 307 15.62 21.30 -5.78
N HIS A 308 14.40 21.78 -5.90
CA HIS A 308 13.26 21.00 -6.32
C HIS A 308 12.83 21.40 -7.74
N SER A 309 12.74 20.43 -8.67
CA SER A 309 12.43 20.68 -10.08
C SER A 309 11.11 21.42 -10.32
N ALA A 310 10.06 21.13 -9.52
CA ALA A 310 8.79 21.83 -9.64
C ALA A 310 8.79 23.24 -9.04
N LEU A 311 9.85 23.65 -8.32
CA LEU A 311 10.01 24.96 -7.71
C LEU A 311 11.02 25.85 -8.46
N GLN A 312 11.26 25.55 -9.74
CA GLN A 312 12.21 26.31 -10.57
C GLN A 312 13.63 26.36 -9.97
N GLY A 313 14.04 25.28 -9.30
CA GLY A 313 15.36 25.17 -8.68
C GLY A 313 15.44 25.75 -7.26
N GLN A 314 14.39 26.36 -6.72
CA GLN A 314 14.34 26.74 -5.30
C GLN A 314 14.26 25.49 -4.42
N THR A 315 14.76 25.59 -3.20
CA THR A 315 14.56 24.57 -2.18
C THR A 315 13.19 24.71 -1.52
N PRO A 316 12.62 23.62 -0.96
CA PRO A 316 11.38 23.72 -0.17
C PRO A 316 11.47 24.73 0.98
N ALA A 317 12.60 24.81 1.67
CA ALA A 317 12.81 25.75 2.77
C ALA A 317 12.78 27.22 2.29
N GLU A 318 13.50 27.54 1.22
CA GLU A 318 13.50 28.88 0.62
C GLU A 318 12.11 29.29 0.13
N ARG A 319 11.44 28.39 -0.59
CA ARG A 319 10.07 28.62 -1.11
C ARG A 319 9.09 28.87 0.02
N PHE A 320 9.16 28.06 1.10
CA PHE A 320 8.31 28.25 2.27
C PHE A 320 8.58 29.62 2.92
N ALA A 321 9.82 29.95 3.20
CA ALA A 321 10.18 31.22 3.82
C ALA A 321 9.70 32.44 3.01
N GLN A 322 9.83 32.41 1.68
CA GLN A 322 9.38 33.48 0.80
C GLN A 322 7.86 33.61 0.71
N ARG A 323 7.12 32.52 0.89
CA ARG A 323 5.66 32.45 0.71
C ARG A 323 4.87 32.39 2.00
N ALA A 324 5.52 32.30 3.16
CA ALA A 324 4.90 32.29 4.49
C ALA A 324 4.57 33.70 4.97
N LEU A 325 3.80 34.44 4.21
CA LEU A 325 3.52 35.87 4.47
C LEU A 325 2.65 36.10 5.71
N LYS A 326 1.79 35.15 6.07
CA LYS A 326 0.92 35.17 7.25
C LYS A 326 0.88 33.80 7.88
N LEU A 327 1.69 33.60 8.91
CA LEU A 327 1.63 32.37 9.69
C LEU A 327 0.54 32.51 10.75
N ARG A 328 -0.49 31.63 10.66
CA ARG A 328 -1.47 31.46 11.74
C ARG A 328 -0.86 30.54 12.79
N THR A 329 -0.85 30.96 14.03
CA THR A 329 -0.36 30.17 15.16
C THR A 329 -1.46 30.07 16.22
N ALA A 330 -1.30 29.16 17.17
CA ALA A 330 -2.17 29.10 18.31
C ALA A 330 -2.08 30.41 19.14
N ASP A 331 -3.22 30.85 19.64
CA ASP A 331 -3.24 31.89 20.67
C ASP A 331 -2.60 31.33 21.95
N ALA A 332 -1.71 32.10 22.55
CA ALA A 332 -1.00 31.72 23.78
C ALA A 332 -1.94 31.43 24.97
N GLN A 333 -3.16 31.98 24.96
CA GLN A 333 -4.16 31.75 26.02
C GLN A 333 -5.06 30.54 25.77
N THR A 334 -5.07 30.01 24.55
CA THR A 334 -5.94 28.86 24.19
C THR A 334 -5.22 27.54 24.40
N ASP A 335 -5.78 26.65 25.21
CA ASP A 335 -5.33 25.26 25.32
C ASP A 335 -5.73 24.49 24.04
N TRP A 336 -5.08 24.83 22.93
CA TRP A 336 -5.34 24.19 21.64
C TRP A 336 -4.97 22.69 21.65
N GLU A 337 -4.05 22.28 22.52
CA GLU A 337 -3.69 20.87 22.68
C GLU A 337 -4.82 20.01 23.21
N ALA A 338 -5.69 20.59 24.02
CA ALA A 338 -6.91 19.89 24.50
C ALA A 338 -7.82 19.43 23.35
N LEU A 339 -7.73 20.07 22.17
CA LEU A 339 -8.50 19.67 20.99
C LEU A 339 -8.05 18.31 20.45
N PHE A 340 -6.79 17.93 20.66
CA PHE A 340 -6.19 16.69 20.20
C PHE A 340 -6.35 15.51 21.16
N LEU A 341 -6.97 15.72 22.33
CA LEU A 341 -7.26 14.63 23.24
C LEU A 341 -8.20 13.63 22.57
N SER A 342 -7.81 12.36 22.62
CA SER A 342 -8.67 11.26 22.17
C SER A 342 -9.97 11.24 22.95
N ARG A 343 -11.07 10.81 22.32
CA ARG A 343 -12.40 10.76 22.93
C ARG A 343 -12.91 9.34 22.91
N ALA A 344 -13.44 8.90 24.06
CA ALA A 344 -14.07 7.60 24.19
C ALA A 344 -15.30 7.71 25.09
N GLU A 345 -16.38 7.02 24.75
CA GLU A 345 -17.52 6.86 25.65
C GLU A 345 -17.33 5.60 26.48
N ARG A 346 -17.56 5.72 27.79
CA ARG A 346 -17.45 4.61 28.74
C ARG A 346 -18.61 4.64 29.72
N ARG A 347 -19.13 3.45 30.03
CA ARG A 347 -20.10 3.31 31.11
C ARG A 347 -19.36 3.13 32.42
N VAL A 348 -19.68 3.96 33.43
CA VAL A 348 -19.15 3.83 34.78
C VAL A 348 -19.81 2.62 35.43
N ARG A 349 -19.03 1.74 36.01
CA ARG A 349 -19.50 0.57 36.74
C ARG A 349 -20.07 0.93 38.08
N LEU A 350 -20.75 -0.02 38.74
CA LEU A 350 -21.32 0.18 40.08
C LEU A 350 -20.26 0.42 41.15
N ASP A 351 -19.01 0.00 40.92
CA ASP A 351 -17.86 0.26 41.79
C ASP A 351 -17.17 1.62 41.47
N ALA A 352 -17.87 2.50 40.76
CA ALA A 352 -17.36 3.79 40.30
C ALA A 352 -16.11 3.71 39.42
N THR A 353 -15.85 2.57 38.72
CA THR A 353 -14.70 2.42 37.83
C THR A 353 -15.15 2.34 36.36
N PHE A 354 -14.20 2.62 35.45
CA PHE A 354 -14.35 2.36 34.02
C PHE A 354 -13.04 1.87 33.42
N SER A 355 -13.12 1.09 32.34
CA SER A 355 -11.94 0.59 31.64
C SER A 355 -11.61 1.49 30.44
N LEU A 356 -10.35 1.90 30.32
CA LEU A 356 -9.83 2.70 29.21
C LEU A 356 -8.48 2.14 28.76
N GLU A 357 -8.37 1.71 27.50
CA GLU A 357 -7.15 1.14 26.91
C GLU A 357 -6.51 0.02 27.79
N GLY A 358 -7.33 -0.88 28.31
CA GLY A 358 -6.89 -1.99 29.16
C GLY A 358 -6.54 -1.62 30.61
N GLN A 359 -6.66 -0.35 30.99
CA GLN A 359 -6.43 0.14 32.34
C GLN A 359 -7.74 0.48 33.05
N LEU A 360 -7.77 0.33 34.37
CA LEU A 360 -8.93 0.65 35.20
C LEU A 360 -8.75 2.05 35.80
N TRP A 361 -9.80 2.86 35.66
CA TRP A 361 -9.84 4.26 36.12
C TRP A 361 -11.04 4.48 37.03
N GLU A 362 -10.93 5.43 37.93
CA GLU A 362 -11.96 5.83 38.83
C GLU A 362 -12.72 7.07 38.35
N ALA A 363 -14.00 7.05 38.51
CA ALA A 363 -14.90 8.17 38.24
C ALA A 363 -15.59 8.62 39.55
N PRO A 364 -16.10 9.87 39.62
CA PRO A 364 -16.93 10.29 40.72
C PRO A 364 -18.12 9.36 40.95
N VAL A 365 -18.40 9.08 42.20
CA VAL A 365 -19.42 8.10 42.67
C VAL A 365 -20.82 8.37 42.09
N HIS A 366 -21.19 9.66 41.97
CA HIS A 366 -22.47 10.07 41.43
C HIS A 366 -22.68 9.75 39.92
N LEU A 367 -21.60 9.35 39.22
CA LEU A 367 -21.69 8.95 37.81
C LEU A 367 -21.87 7.43 37.64
N ARG A 368 -22.06 6.65 38.70
CA ARG A 368 -22.28 5.20 38.60
C ARG A 368 -23.45 4.89 37.64
N GLY A 369 -23.23 3.91 36.80
CA GLY A 369 -24.20 3.49 35.78
C GLY A 369 -24.36 4.46 34.60
N GLN A 370 -23.80 5.66 34.67
CA GLN A 370 -23.89 6.67 33.61
C GLN A 370 -22.94 6.40 32.47
N LEU A 371 -23.30 6.88 31.30
CA LEU A 371 -22.42 6.93 30.13
C LEU A 371 -21.67 8.26 30.14
N ILE A 372 -20.36 8.21 30.27
CA ILE A 372 -19.49 9.39 30.31
C ILE A 372 -18.66 9.48 29.03
N ALA A 373 -18.29 10.70 28.65
CA ALA A 373 -17.26 10.93 27.65
C ALA A 373 -15.91 11.11 28.36
N VAL A 374 -14.90 10.37 27.94
CA VAL A 374 -13.55 10.46 28.48
C VAL A 374 -12.67 11.11 27.43
N ARG A 375 -11.93 12.15 27.80
CA ARG A 375 -10.90 12.78 26.94
C ARG A 375 -9.54 12.50 27.55
N PHE A 376 -8.60 12.02 26.74
CA PHE A 376 -7.29 11.58 27.23
C PHE A 376 -6.22 11.70 26.16
N ASN A 377 -4.97 11.86 26.60
CA ASN A 377 -3.82 11.73 25.74
C ASN A 377 -3.32 10.28 25.79
N PRO A 378 -3.38 9.52 24.67
CA PRO A 378 -2.94 8.12 24.66
C PRO A 378 -1.41 7.96 24.81
N PHE A 379 -0.64 9.04 24.67
CA PHE A 379 0.83 9.05 24.83
C PHE A 379 1.28 9.50 26.22
N ASP A 380 0.43 10.28 26.90
CA ASP A 380 0.69 10.79 28.24
C ASP A 380 -0.58 10.72 29.09
N TRP A 381 -0.64 9.70 29.95
CA TRP A 381 -1.77 9.41 30.82
C TRP A 381 -1.93 10.38 32.00
N LYS A 382 -1.15 11.46 32.04
CA LYS A 382 -1.29 12.50 33.08
C LYS A 382 -2.61 13.25 33.00
N ARG A 383 -3.19 13.33 31.76
CA ARG A 383 -4.42 14.05 31.52
C ARG A 383 -5.49 13.08 31.02
N VAL A 384 -6.38 12.67 31.93
CA VAL A 384 -7.58 11.88 31.63
C VAL A 384 -8.77 12.62 32.23
N GLU A 385 -9.65 13.17 31.38
CA GLU A 385 -10.76 14.02 31.76
C GLU A 385 -12.09 13.27 31.63
N ILE A 386 -12.94 13.42 32.63
CA ILE A 386 -14.31 12.89 32.62
C ILE A 386 -15.28 14.04 32.29
N TRP A 387 -16.07 13.81 31.26
CA TRP A 387 -17.09 14.72 30.79
C TRP A 387 -18.47 14.06 30.85
N PHE A 388 -19.49 14.74 31.38
CA PHE A 388 -20.84 14.27 31.41
C PHE A 388 -21.82 15.37 30.95
N ALA A 389 -22.76 15.01 30.08
CA ALA A 389 -23.69 15.95 29.47
C ALA A 389 -23.00 17.20 28.83
N GLY A 390 -21.83 16.99 28.20
CA GLY A 390 -21.07 18.04 27.53
C GLY A 390 -20.23 18.95 28.46
N LYS A 391 -20.24 18.71 29.77
CA LYS A 391 -19.52 19.52 30.78
C LYS A 391 -18.35 18.68 31.34
N TYR A 392 -17.25 19.34 31.63
CA TYR A 392 -16.14 18.78 32.40
C TYR A 392 -16.64 18.52 33.85
N VAL A 393 -16.31 17.33 34.36
CA VAL A 393 -16.71 16.94 35.75
C VAL A 393 -15.48 16.78 36.61
N ALA A 394 -14.49 15.97 36.21
CA ALA A 394 -13.33 15.69 37.01
C ALA A 394 -12.17 15.15 36.16
N ALA A 395 -10.95 15.17 36.72
CA ALA A 395 -9.86 14.36 36.26
C ALA A 395 -10.00 12.92 36.78
N ALA A 396 -9.89 11.92 35.89
CA ALA A 396 -9.90 10.52 36.31
C ALA A 396 -8.58 10.15 36.98
N ARG A 397 -8.65 9.25 37.96
CA ARG A 397 -7.47 8.67 38.64
C ARG A 397 -7.32 7.20 38.23
N ARG A 398 -6.10 6.70 38.20
CA ARG A 398 -5.90 5.24 38.08
C ARG A 398 -6.46 4.54 39.31
N CYS A 399 -7.23 3.49 39.10
CA CYS A 399 -7.76 2.69 40.18
C CYS A 399 -6.64 1.92 40.88
N ASP A 400 -6.43 2.21 42.15
CA ASP A 400 -5.57 1.45 43.05
C ASP A 400 -6.42 0.70 44.06
N LYS A 401 -6.70 -0.58 43.78
CA LYS A 401 -7.53 -1.42 44.64
C LYS A 401 -6.95 -1.63 46.05
N GLN A 402 -5.63 -1.59 46.20
CA GLN A 402 -5.01 -1.77 47.51
C GLN A 402 -5.12 -0.49 48.35
N LEU A 403 -4.95 0.67 47.72
CA LEU A 403 -5.12 1.94 48.38
C LEU A 403 -6.63 2.12 48.77
N ASN A 404 -7.52 1.77 47.86
CA ASN A 404 -8.97 1.87 48.11
C ASN A 404 -9.44 1.01 49.28
N SER A 405 -8.87 -0.19 49.46
CA SER A 405 -9.19 -1.05 50.62
C SER A 405 -8.77 -0.47 51.99
N LYS A 406 -7.85 0.50 51.98
CA LYS A 406 -7.35 1.15 53.20
C LYS A 406 -8.03 2.50 53.49
N THR A 407 -8.55 3.15 52.44
CA THR A 407 -9.04 4.53 52.48
C THR A 407 -10.56 4.63 52.44
N TYR A 408 -11.26 3.63 51.89
CA TYR A 408 -12.72 3.64 51.80
C TYR A 408 -13.33 2.82 52.94
N THR A 409 -13.96 3.49 53.89
CA THR A 409 -14.92 2.89 54.81
C THR A 409 -16.33 3.01 54.22
N ASP A 410 -17.28 2.19 54.66
CA ASP A 410 -18.67 2.20 54.15
C ASP A 410 -19.35 3.59 54.26
N GLN A 411 -18.83 4.49 55.11
CA GLN A 411 -19.32 5.85 55.24
C GLN A 411 -18.86 6.83 54.16
N ASP A 412 -17.83 6.50 53.40
CA ASP A 412 -17.31 7.38 52.33
C ASP A 412 -18.09 7.26 51.01
N TYR A 413 -18.93 6.25 50.87
CA TYR A 413 -19.76 6.07 49.70
C TYR A 413 -20.92 7.09 49.55
N ASP A 414 -21.34 7.71 50.64
CA ASP A 414 -22.48 8.65 50.67
C ASP A 414 -22.07 10.13 50.71
N ARG A 415 -20.78 10.46 50.74
CA ARG A 415 -20.36 11.86 50.77
C ARG A 415 -20.18 12.42 49.35
N PRO A 416 -20.88 13.51 48.97
CA PRO A 416 -20.56 14.24 47.77
C PRO A 416 -19.13 14.80 47.88
N ASP A 417 -18.38 14.64 46.79
CA ASP A 417 -17.00 15.11 46.69
C ASP A 417 -16.92 16.62 47.04
N LYS A 418 -16.23 16.95 48.14
CA LYS A 418 -16.09 18.35 48.63
C LYS A 418 -14.96 19.11 47.90
N SER A 419 -14.49 18.61 46.76
CA SER A 419 -13.51 19.30 45.94
C SER A 419 -14.15 19.79 44.63
N ALA A 420 -14.92 20.86 44.74
CA ALA A 420 -15.24 21.73 43.62
C ALA A 420 -14.37 22.99 43.73
#